data_430955925977e18dba8de634482b3a53
#
_entry.id   430955925977e18dba8de634482b3a53
#
_cell.length_a   1.000
_cell.length_b   1.000
_cell.length_c   1.000
_cell.angle_alpha   90.00
_cell.angle_beta   90.00
_cell.angle_gamma   90.00
#
_symmetry.space_group_name_H-M   'P 1'
#
loop_
_entity.id
_entity.type
_entity.pdbx_description
1 polymer ?
#
loop_
_entity_poly.entity_id
_entity_poly.type
_entity_poly.pdbx_seq_one_letter_code
_entity_poly.pdbx_strand_id
1 'polypeptide(L)'
;MKTETTLIDLALSQTGTAVEQFALQDATQKDASGRQEVFRALIPTQIPEDGEQYAFEVDVDRCSACKACVSACHHMNGLSPDESWRRVQQWFGENEHHSWVHTVTSACHHCVNPECMNGCPVGAYEKDAISGIVKHLDDQCIGCEYCIWKCPYEVPKYHEAHGVVRKCDMCSDRLANHEEPACVQACPHDAIRIQTINQDRLSHELAQRRFKDNAIYPGAPSSAITQPSTSYLSKRSLDKTHWTTYQAPVSEAKPHWPLIAMLTMTQWGLGMMLSHFIGFDNNSISTVSILNHGLGLLIFMIGLVSSSFHLGQPRKAWRFFLGLKKSWLSREILAFSLLAFVLLADLSHQFFPWIPSTFHAARAWVVLSLGLGAVLTSVMIYHDTHRSSWLFPRTASRFFGTVLMGIFTANMLLNFGAGEPSSGEILSLGIITCVLGGMKLKFCLSKAPDKIVKSRLNFVFGLGCMGLLIAI
;
A
#
# COMPACT_ATOMS: atom_id res chain seq x y z
N MET A 1 23.81 34.11 43.44
CA MET A 1 24.48 33.47 42.30
C MET A 1 24.46 34.49 41.16
N LYS A 2 25.62 35.06 40.83
CA LYS A 2 25.73 35.89 39.61
C LYS A 2 25.74 34.96 38.41
N THR A 3 24.73 35.04 37.59
CA THR A 3 24.71 34.37 36.29
C THR A 3 25.79 35.00 35.43
N GLU A 4 26.85 34.25 35.13
CA GLU A 4 27.84 34.67 34.14
C GLU A 4 27.17 34.79 32.80
N THR A 5 27.09 36.02 32.29
CA THR A 5 26.61 36.29 30.91
C THR A 5 27.60 35.66 29.93
N THR A 6 27.11 34.76 29.13
CA THR A 6 27.92 34.10 28.10
C THR A 6 28.21 35.09 26.95
N LEU A 7 29.28 34.84 26.17
CA LEU A 7 29.57 35.60 24.95
C LEU A 7 28.38 35.62 23.96
N ILE A 8 27.56 34.59 24.00
CA ILE A 8 26.33 34.48 23.20
C ILE A 8 25.28 35.46 23.70
N ASP A 9 25.10 35.57 25.04
CA ASP A 9 24.15 36.53 25.62
C ASP A 9 24.58 37.98 25.34
N LEU A 10 25.89 38.25 25.31
CA LEU A 10 26.44 39.56 24.94
C LEU A 10 26.24 39.86 23.43
N ALA A 11 26.44 38.88 22.56
CA ALA A 11 26.22 39.02 21.13
C ALA A 11 24.72 39.21 20.79
N LEU A 12 23.85 38.49 21.49
CA LEU A 12 22.39 38.63 21.33
C LEU A 12 21.86 39.96 21.91
N SER A 13 22.54 40.53 22.88
CA SER A 13 22.14 41.83 23.47
C SER A 13 22.64 43.05 22.68
N GLN A 14 23.69 42.90 21.86
CA GLN A 14 24.28 44.01 21.10
C GLN A 14 23.79 44.19 19.65
N THR A 15 23.26 43.13 19.05
CA THR A 15 22.68 43.22 17.74
C THR A 15 21.26 42.70 17.82
N GLY A 16 20.27 43.57 17.70
CA GLY A 16 18.90 43.11 17.51
C GLY A 16 18.87 42.06 16.38
N THR A 17 18.50 40.83 16.73
CA THR A 17 18.44 39.73 15.75
C THR A 17 17.45 40.15 14.64
N ALA A 18 17.63 39.63 13.46
CA ALA A 18 16.67 39.88 12.37
C ALA A 18 15.23 39.53 12.80
N VAL A 19 15.06 38.53 13.69
CA VAL A 19 13.78 38.17 14.30
C VAL A 19 13.27 39.26 15.25
N GLU A 20 14.15 39.88 16.01
CA GLU A 20 13.79 40.95 16.96
C GLU A 20 13.49 42.26 16.23
N GLN A 21 14.25 42.58 15.20
CA GLN A 21 13.95 43.69 14.30
C GLN A 21 12.62 43.49 13.55
N PHE A 22 12.36 42.30 13.12
CA PHE A 22 11.07 41.92 12.50
C PHE A 22 9.92 42.05 13.51
N ALA A 23 10.09 41.53 14.73
CA ALA A 23 9.10 41.64 15.81
C ALA A 23 8.83 43.10 16.21
N LEU A 24 9.89 43.93 16.29
CA LEU A 24 9.76 45.37 16.55
C LEU A 24 9.07 46.11 15.42
N GLN A 25 9.39 45.77 14.17
CA GLN A 25 8.75 46.31 13.00
C GLN A 25 7.27 45.87 12.90
N ASP A 26 6.99 44.67 13.35
CA ASP A 26 5.65 44.10 13.47
C ASP A 26 4.80 44.81 14.52
N ALA A 27 5.40 45.03 15.69
CA ALA A 27 4.74 45.74 16.80
C ALA A 27 4.49 47.28 16.48
N THR A 28 5.32 47.88 15.63
CA THR A 28 5.21 49.29 15.26
C THR A 28 4.27 49.54 14.08
N GLN A 29 4.07 48.50 13.23
CA GLN A 29 3.07 48.56 12.16
C GLN A 29 1.67 48.26 12.73
N LYS A 30 0.99 49.29 13.17
CA LYS A 30 -0.42 49.24 13.63
C LYS A 30 -1.42 48.85 12.52
N ASP A 31 -0.98 48.59 11.32
CA ASP A 31 -1.83 48.24 10.18
C ASP A 31 -1.81 46.71 9.95
N ALA A 32 -2.59 46.01 10.78
CA ALA A 32 -2.87 44.61 10.56
C ALA A 32 -3.61 44.32 9.23
N SER A 33 -4.16 45.36 8.59
CA SER A 33 -4.94 45.26 7.34
C SER A 33 -4.08 44.81 6.16
N GLY A 34 -2.90 45.35 5.98
CA GLY A 34 -2.05 45.06 4.82
C GLY A 34 -1.51 43.64 4.79
N ARG A 35 -1.24 43.03 5.97
CA ARG A 35 -0.83 41.62 6.06
C ARG A 35 -1.99 40.68 5.83
N GLN A 36 -3.14 40.98 6.40
CA GLN A 36 -4.33 40.17 6.17
C GLN A 36 -4.71 40.14 4.68
N GLU A 37 -4.49 41.22 3.94
CA GLU A 37 -4.74 41.23 2.48
C GLU A 37 -3.77 40.34 1.70
N VAL A 38 -2.46 40.34 2.05
CA VAL A 38 -1.48 39.47 1.41
C VAL A 38 -1.81 38.01 1.72
N PHE A 39 -2.15 37.67 2.97
CA PHE A 39 -2.52 36.33 3.35
C PHE A 39 -3.87 35.90 2.76
N ARG A 40 -4.86 36.79 2.69
CA ARG A 40 -6.15 36.53 2.03
C ARG A 40 -6.01 36.23 0.55
N ALA A 41 -5.01 36.77 -0.13
CA ALA A 41 -4.73 36.47 -1.52
C ALA A 41 -4.21 35.05 -1.78
N LEU A 42 -3.75 34.36 -0.74
CA LEU A 42 -3.23 32.99 -0.81
C LEU A 42 -4.27 31.92 -0.47
N ILE A 43 -5.39 32.33 0.14
CA ILE A 43 -6.52 31.46 0.49
C ILE A 43 -7.74 31.90 -0.34
N PRO A 44 -8.51 30.97 -0.90
CA PRO A 44 -9.80 31.31 -1.47
C PRO A 44 -10.67 31.96 -0.38
N THR A 45 -11.19 33.12 -0.67
CA THR A 45 -12.06 33.85 0.26
C THR A 45 -13.46 33.23 0.38
N GLN A 46 -13.77 32.29 -0.50
CA GLN A 46 -15.06 31.61 -0.55
C GLN A 46 -14.88 30.14 -0.14
N ILE A 47 -15.79 29.67 0.69
CA ILE A 47 -15.95 28.25 0.99
C ILE A 47 -16.40 27.56 -0.30
N PRO A 48 -15.87 26.36 -0.64
CA PRO A 48 -16.32 25.64 -1.83
C PRO A 48 -17.84 25.43 -1.84
N GLU A 49 -18.44 25.58 -3.00
CA GLU A 49 -19.86 25.30 -3.24
C GLU A 49 -20.08 23.79 -3.52
N ASP A 50 -21.34 23.38 -3.62
CA ASP A 50 -21.66 21.99 -3.99
C ASP A 50 -21.02 21.61 -5.32
N GLY A 51 -20.29 20.48 -5.33
CA GLY A 51 -19.52 20.03 -6.49
C GLY A 51 -18.13 20.65 -6.61
N GLU A 52 -17.73 21.48 -5.67
CA GLU A 52 -16.38 22.03 -5.58
C GLU A 52 -15.58 21.41 -4.44
N GLN A 53 -14.27 21.66 -4.43
CA GLN A 53 -13.40 21.29 -3.31
C GLN A 53 -12.13 22.15 -3.28
N TYR A 54 -11.48 22.20 -2.12
CA TYR A 54 -10.14 22.75 -2.00
C TYR A 54 -9.10 21.87 -2.68
N ALA A 55 -8.11 22.50 -3.29
CA ALA A 55 -6.99 21.85 -3.94
C ALA A 55 -5.69 22.66 -3.75
N PHE A 56 -4.56 21.96 -3.74
CA PHE A 56 -3.27 22.62 -3.86
C PHE A 56 -3.02 23.03 -5.32
N GLU A 57 -2.52 24.24 -5.50
CA GLU A 57 -1.88 24.71 -6.73
C GLU A 57 -0.39 24.89 -6.45
N VAL A 58 0.46 24.35 -7.30
CA VAL A 58 1.92 24.41 -7.15
C VAL A 58 2.54 24.98 -8.42
N ASP A 59 3.14 26.16 -8.29
CA ASP A 59 3.95 26.77 -9.34
C ASP A 59 5.39 26.22 -9.23
N VAL A 60 5.75 25.31 -10.13
CA VAL A 60 7.06 24.65 -10.11
C VAL A 60 8.21 25.56 -10.52
N ASP A 61 7.92 26.65 -11.26
CA ASP A 61 8.93 27.61 -11.67
C ASP A 61 9.34 28.54 -10.51
N ARG A 62 8.47 28.71 -9.51
CA ARG A 62 8.74 29.49 -8.30
C ARG A 62 9.37 28.68 -7.19
N CYS A 63 9.31 27.34 -7.24
CA CYS A 63 9.83 26.48 -6.20
C CYS A 63 11.37 26.42 -6.19
N SER A 64 12.01 26.94 -5.14
CA SER A 64 13.47 26.98 -4.97
C SER A 64 14.06 25.76 -4.27
N ALA A 65 13.30 24.72 -3.96
CA ALA A 65 13.74 23.55 -3.18
C ALA A 65 14.17 23.83 -1.72
N CYS A 66 13.84 24.97 -1.14
CA CYS A 66 14.29 25.38 0.19
C CYS A 66 13.77 24.50 1.33
N LYS A 67 12.76 23.64 1.09
CA LYS A 67 12.12 22.73 2.04
C LYS A 67 11.44 23.41 3.26
N ALA A 68 11.26 24.74 3.26
CA ALA A 68 10.54 25.42 4.33
C ALA A 68 9.13 24.84 4.53
N CYS A 69 8.42 24.52 3.44
CA CYS A 69 7.12 23.86 3.48
C CYS A 69 7.14 22.46 4.14
N VAL A 70 8.25 21.73 4.00
CA VAL A 70 8.44 20.41 4.64
C VAL A 70 8.64 20.59 6.13
N SER A 71 9.53 21.48 6.53
CA SER A 71 9.83 21.78 7.94
C SER A 71 8.59 22.33 8.69
N ALA A 72 7.86 23.26 8.07
CA ALA A 72 6.63 23.80 8.65
C ALA A 72 5.55 22.74 8.82
N CYS A 73 5.36 21.86 7.82
CA CYS A 73 4.43 20.75 7.92
C CYS A 73 4.82 19.78 9.03
N HIS A 74 6.12 19.47 9.14
CA HIS A 74 6.65 18.57 10.17
C HIS A 74 6.39 19.13 11.58
N HIS A 75 6.76 20.39 11.80
CA HIS A 75 6.59 21.06 13.09
C HIS A 75 5.12 21.21 13.49
N MET A 76 4.28 21.68 12.56
CA MET A 76 2.86 21.94 12.81
C MET A 76 2.08 20.67 13.18
N ASN A 77 2.41 19.53 12.55
CA ASN A 77 1.67 18.28 12.74
C ASN A 77 2.35 17.33 13.71
N GLY A 78 3.43 17.75 14.41
CA GLY A 78 4.16 16.90 15.35
C GLY A 78 4.61 15.57 14.73
N LEU A 79 5.20 15.64 13.52
CA LEU A 79 5.59 14.43 12.81
C LEU A 79 6.85 13.82 13.42
N SER A 80 6.96 12.51 13.38
CA SER A 80 8.17 11.80 13.78
C SER A 80 9.32 12.08 12.80
N PRO A 81 10.59 11.94 13.20
CA PRO A 81 11.75 12.20 12.32
C PRO A 81 11.71 11.45 10.99
N ASP A 82 11.14 10.25 10.99
CA ASP A 82 11.02 9.39 9.80
C ASP A 82 9.73 9.63 9.01
N GLU A 83 8.84 10.49 9.51
CA GLU A 83 7.54 10.77 8.88
C GLU A 83 7.59 12.07 8.08
N SER A 84 7.13 12.04 6.85
CA SER A 84 7.03 13.23 6.00
C SER A 84 5.75 13.21 5.18
N TRP A 85 4.88 14.20 5.44
CA TRP A 85 3.62 14.37 4.70
C TRP A 85 3.77 15.24 3.46
N ARG A 86 4.76 16.11 3.45
CA ARG A 86 5.13 16.92 2.28
C ARG A 86 6.56 16.62 1.88
N ARG A 87 6.78 16.42 0.58
CA ARG A 87 8.08 16.07 0.01
C ARG A 87 8.46 17.07 -1.07
N VAL A 88 9.77 17.27 -1.22
CA VAL A 88 10.35 18.04 -2.32
C VAL A 88 11.19 17.07 -3.14
N GLN A 89 10.86 16.97 -4.42
CA GLN A 89 11.52 16.09 -5.38
C GLN A 89 12.17 16.92 -6.47
N GLN A 90 13.25 16.41 -7.06
CA GLN A 90 13.89 17.01 -8.21
C GLN A 90 13.64 16.13 -9.44
N TRP A 91 13.30 16.78 -10.53
CA TRP A 91 13.17 16.15 -11.83
C TRP A 91 14.25 16.70 -12.75
N PHE A 92 14.89 15.80 -13.46
CA PHE A 92 15.91 16.09 -14.43
C PHE A 92 15.37 15.78 -15.80
N GLY A 93 15.55 16.67 -16.73
CA GLY A 93 15.27 16.44 -18.14
C GLY A 93 16.44 16.90 -18.98
N GLU A 94 16.62 16.21 -20.10
CA GLU A 94 17.62 16.54 -21.09
C GLU A 94 16.96 16.51 -22.47
N ASN A 95 17.19 17.54 -23.26
CA ASN A 95 16.91 17.55 -24.67
C ASN A 95 18.21 17.82 -25.45
N GLU A 96 18.18 17.75 -26.78
CA GLU A 96 19.37 17.85 -27.63
C GLU A 96 20.22 19.12 -27.39
N HIS A 97 19.66 20.14 -26.73
CA HIS A 97 20.31 21.42 -26.57
C HIS A 97 20.49 21.86 -25.11
N HIS A 98 19.71 21.35 -24.17
CA HIS A 98 19.75 21.81 -22.78
C HIS A 98 19.37 20.72 -21.80
N SER A 99 20.11 20.63 -20.70
CA SER A 99 19.68 19.92 -19.50
C SER A 99 19.00 20.89 -18.54
N TRP A 100 17.94 20.44 -17.87
CA TRP A 100 17.19 21.28 -16.92
C TRP A 100 16.80 20.48 -15.68
N VAL A 101 16.61 21.22 -14.59
CA VAL A 101 16.18 20.67 -13.31
C VAL A 101 14.93 21.43 -12.88
N HIS A 102 13.86 20.68 -12.55
CA HIS A 102 12.68 21.22 -11.89
C HIS A 102 12.55 20.66 -10.49
N THR A 103 12.15 21.50 -9.57
CA THR A 103 11.84 21.11 -8.21
C THR A 103 10.34 21.10 -8.01
N VAL A 104 9.84 19.99 -7.46
CA VAL A 104 8.41 19.82 -7.24
C VAL A 104 8.16 19.49 -5.79
N THR A 105 7.30 20.26 -5.16
CA THR A 105 6.77 19.95 -3.83
C THR A 105 5.43 19.23 -3.96
N SER A 106 5.28 18.12 -3.25
CA SER A 106 4.08 17.30 -3.27
C SER A 106 3.64 16.88 -1.87
N ALA A 107 2.34 16.74 -1.68
CA ALA A 107 1.70 16.24 -0.46
C ALA A 107 0.48 15.38 -0.84
N CYS A 108 -0.51 15.24 0.04
CA CYS A 108 -1.78 14.62 -0.33
C CYS A 108 -2.47 15.46 -1.42
N HIS A 109 -2.99 14.77 -2.43
CA HIS A 109 -3.71 15.42 -3.52
C HIS A 109 -5.20 15.56 -3.26
N HIS A 110 -5.71 15.14 -2.10
CA HIS A 110 -7.13 15.18 -1.74
C HIS A 110 -8.05 14.83 -2.92
N CYS A 111 -7.82 13.65 -3.49
CA CYS A 111 -8.40 13.19 -4.75
C CYS A 111 -9.94 13.26 -4.75
N VAL A 112 -10.54 13.48 -5.92
CA VAL A 112 -12.00 13.42 -6.08
C VAL A 112 -12.51 12.01 -5.77
N ASN A 113 -11.79 10.97 -6.24
CA ASN A 113 -12.04 9.58 -5.91
C ASN A 113 -10.85 8.98 -5.14
N PRO A 114 -10.79 9.12 -3.80
CA PRO A 114 -9.62 8.75 -3.01
C PRO A 114 -9.52 7.23 -2.81
N GLU A 115 -8.64 6.57 -3.55
CA GLU A 115 -8.42 5.13 -3.47
C GLU A 115 -7.91 4.65 -2.09
N CYS A 116 -7.21 5.51 -1.34
CA CYS A 116 -6.84 5.21 0.05
C CYS A 116 -8.07 5.03 0.95
N MET A 117 -9.14 5.81 0.74
CA MET A 117 -10.40 5.68 1.45
C MET A 117 -11.20 4.46 0.96
N ASN A 118 -11.27 4.26 -0.37
CA ASN A 118 -11.99 3.14 -0.97
C ASN A 118 -11.39 1.79 -0.56
N GLY A 119 -10.06 1.72 -0.41
CA GLY A 119 -9.37 0.51 0.02
C GLY A 119 -9.45 0.25 1.53
N CYS A 120 -9.83 1.23 2.36
CA CYS A 120 -9.77 1.07 3.80
C CYS A 120 -10.80 0.04 4.31
N PRO A 121 -10.36 -1.05 5.01
CA PRO A 121 -11.26 -2.09 5.48
C PRO A 121 -12.12 -1.65 6.67
N VAL A 122 -11.71 -0.64 7.42
CA VAL A 122 -12.33 -0.26 8.70
C VAL A 122 -12.98 1.13 8.67
N GLY A 123 -13.02 1.78 7.51
CA GLY A 123 -13.59 3.12 7.36
C GLY A 123 -12.83 4.20 8.11
N ALA A 124 -11.48 4.07 8.22
CA ALA A 124 -10.63 5.04 8.90
C ALA A 124 -10.29 6.28 8.04
N TYR A 125 -11.13 6.60 7.09
CA TYR A 125 -11.04 7.80 6.26
C TYR A 125 -12.40 8.45 6.10
N GLU A 126 -12.39 9.77 6.09
CA GLU A 126 -13.54 10.60 5.81
C GLU A 126 -13.18 11.61 4.73
N LYS A 127 -14.07 11.86 3.79
CA LYS A 127 -13.98 12.97 2.86
C LYS A 127 -15.04 13.99 3.25
N ASP A 128 -14.60 15.17 3.66
CA ASP A 128 -15.47 16.27 3.98
C ASP A 128 -16.29 16.70 2.75
N ALA A 129 -17.60 16.81 2.92
CA ALA A 129 -18.52 17.05 1.81
C ALA A 129 -18.39 18.46 1.23
N ILE A 130 -18.00 19.44 2.04
CA ILE A 130 -17.90 20.85 1.65
C ILE A 130 -16.50 21.13 1.10
N SER A 131 -15.48 20.85 1.90
CA SER A 131 -14.10 21.17 1.53
C SER A 131 -13.46 20.15 0.59
N GLY A 132 -14.01 18.96 0.45
CA GLY A 132 -13.43 17.83 -0.28
C GLY A 132 -12.14 17.27 0.35
N ILE A 133 -11.78 17.75 1.53
CA ILE A 133 -10.58 17.31 2.23
C ILE A 133 -10.75 15.86 2.70
N VAL A 134 -9.80 15.00 2.33
CA VAL A 134 -9.76 13.62 2.80
C VAL A 134 -8.96 13.59 4.09
N LYS A 135 -9.62 13.25 5.22
CA LYS A 135 -9.02 13.12 6.54
C LYS A 135 -8.78 11.65 6.88
N HIS A 136 -7.77 11.36 7.67
CA HIS A 136 -7.56 10.06 8.27
C HIS A 136 -8.02 10.10 9.73
N LEU A 137 -8.69 9.04 10.17
CA LEU A 137 -9.24 8.89 11.52
C LEU A 137 -8.38 7.89 12.28
N ASP A 138 -7.41 8.38 13.03
CA ASP A 138 -6.41 7.58 13.74
C ASP A 138 -7.02 6.62 14.76
N ASP A 139 -8.11 7.04 15.41
CA ASP A 139 -8.87 6.24 16.38
C ASP A 139 -9.56 5.02 15.76
N GLN A 140 -9.82 5.05 14.46
CA GLN A 140 -10.47 3.97 13.73
C GLN A 140 -9.48 3.05 13.01
N CYS A 141 -8.23 3.49 12.85
CA CYS A 141 -7.22 2.78 12.09
C CYS A 141 -6.78 1.49 12.80
N ILE A 142 -6.55 0.43 12.00
CA ILE A 142 -5.98 -0.85 12.46
C ILE A 142 -4.51 -1.02 12.09
N GLY A 143 -3.93 -0.07 11.36
CA GLY A 143 -2.53 -0.14 10.95
C GLY A 143 -2.20 -1.24 9.94
N CYS A 144 -3.13 -1.61 9.07
CA CYS A 144 -2.92 -2.66 8.05
C CYS A 144 -2.11 -2.20 6.83
N GLU A 145 -1.78 -0.91 6.74
CA GLU A 145 -0.97 -0.28 5.69
C GLU A 145 -1.52 -0.41 4.25
N TYR A 146 -2.67 -1.03 4.03
CA TYR A 146 -3.22 -1.25 2.69
C TYR A 146 -3.45 0.07 1.93
N CYS A 147 -3.84 1.14 2.61
CA CYS A 147 -4.02 2.47 2.03
C CYS A 147 -2.72 3.08 1.46
N ILE A 148 -1.53 2.67 1.98
CA ILE A 148 -0.23 3.07 1.43
C ILE A 148 -0.06 2.48 0.02
N TRP A 149 -0.45 1.23 -0.16
CA TRP A 149 -0.35 0.55 -1.45
C TRP A 149 -1.43 0.97 -2.44
N LYS A 150 -2.63 1.30 -1.93
CA LYS A 150 -3.74 1.82 -2.73
C LYS A 150 -3.50 3.25 -3.24
N CYS A 151 -2.71 4.04 -2.52
CA CYS A 151 -2.35 5.38 -2.97
C CYS A 151 -1.26 5.31 -4.04
N PRO A 152 -1.54 5.69 -5.30
CA PRO A 152 -0.52 5.66 -6.35
C PRO A 152 0.61 6.67 -6.11
N TYR A 153 0.39 7.66 -5.24
CA TYR A 153 1.36 8.71 -4.90
C TYR A 153 2.13 8.43 -3.59
N GLU A 154 1.86 7.30 -2.92
CA GLU A 154 2.52 6.86 -1.68
C GLU A 154 2.46 7.92 -0.55
N VAL A 155 1.34 8.62 -0.46
CA VAL A 155 1.14 9.70 0.51
C VAL A 155 0.95 9.20 1.94
N PRO A 156 0.07 8.21 2.24
CA PRO A 156 -0.09 7.72 3.59
C PRO A 156 1.21 7.11 4.12
N LYS A 157 1.53 7.36 5.40
CA LYS A 157 2.74 6.87 6.08
C LYS A 157 2.35 6.11 7.35
N TYR A 158 3.03 5.00 7.58
CA TYR A 158 2.84 4.24 8.81
C TYR A 158 3.65 4.87 9.94
N HIS A 159 3.00 5.06 11.09
CA HIS A 159 3.62 5.56 12.30
C HIS A 159 3.79 4.41 13.29
N GLU A 160 5.03 3.93 13.45
CA GLU A 160 5.35 2.71 14.23
C GLU A 160 4.91 2.83 15.70
N ALA A 161 5.16 3.98 16.35
CA ALA A 161 4.85 4.14 17.76
C ALA A 161 3.35 4.14 18.08
N HIS A 162 2.51 4.62 17.15
CA HIS A 162 1.05 4.62 17.32
C HIS A 162 0.39 3.40 16.69
N GLY A 163 1.09 2.66 15.83
CA GLY A 163 0.52 1.52 15.11
C GLY A 163 -0.62 1.90 14.16
N VAL A 164 -0.59 3.10 13.60
CA VAL A 164 -1.60 3.63 12.67
C VAL A 164 -0.95 4.27 11.46
N VAL A 165 -1.72 4.43 10.40
CA VAL A 165 -1.30 5.21 9.24
C VAL A 165 -1.70 6.66 9.46
N ARG A 166 -0.90 7.61 8.99
CA ARG A 166 -1.16 9.05 9.03
C ARG A 166 -0.90 9.68 7.67
N LYS A 167 -1.52 10.81 7.39
CA LYS A 167 -1.30 11.58 6.15
C LYS A 167 -1.71 13.04 6.29
N CYS A 168 -1.25 13.88 5.38
CA CYS A 168 -1.67 15.26 5.25
C CYS A 168 -3.20 15.39 5.17
N ASP A 169 -3.76 16.28 5.97
CA ASP A 169 -5.16 16.66 6.07
C ASP A 169 -5.43 18.08 5.55
N MET A 170 -4.47 18.66 4.80
CA MET A 170 -4.49 20.05 4.30
C MET A 170 -4.54 21.10 5.44
N CYS A 171 -4.14 20.74 6.66
CA CYS A 171 -4.29 21.56 7.85
C CYS A 171 -5.74 22.05 8.00
N SER A 172 -6.72 21.14 7.91
CA SER A 172 -8.15 21.42 7.86
C SER A 172 -8.64 22.34 8.97
N ASP A 173 -8.07 22.21 10.18
CA ASP A 173 -8.45 23.04 11.32
C ASP A 173 -8.01 24.51 11.14
N ARG A 174 -6.86 24.72 10.49
CA ARG A 174 -6.41 26.09 10.12
C ARG A 174 -7.31 26.69 9.04
N LEU A 175 -7.62 25.92 8.00
CA LEU A 175 -8.54 26.36 6.95
C LEU A 175 -9.92 26.71 7.49
N ALA A 176 -10.43 25.94 8.46
CA ALA A 176 -11.68 26.23 9.14
C ALA A 176 -11.63 27.56 9.93
N ASN A 177 -10.46 27.95 10.41
CA ASN A 177 -10.20 29.24 11.08
C ASN A 177 -9.78 30.34 10.12
N HIS A 178 -9.93 30.18 8.81
CA HIS A 178 -9.47 31.12 7.77
C HIS A 178 -7.95 31.38 7.83
N GLU A 179 -7.18 30.36 8.22
CA GLU A 179 -5.72 30.40 8.20
C GLU A 179 -5.18 29.51 7.09
N GLU A 180 -4.05 29.89 6.52
CA GLU A 180 -3.37 29.08 5.52
C GLU A 180 -2.80 27.78 6.11
N PRO A 181 -2.76 26.68 5.33
CA PRO A 181 -1.95 25.53 5.69
C PRO A 181 -0.49 25.94 5.97
N ALA A 182 0.12 25.32 6.98
CA ALA A 182 1.47 25.67 7.40
C ALA A 182 2.51 25.66 6.27
N CYS A 183 2.35 24.75 5.29
CA CYS A 183 3.23 24.65 4.14
C CYS A 183 3.04 25.75 3.10
N VAL A 184 1.85 26.35 3.01
CA VAL A 184 1.55 27.51 2.18
C VAL A 184 2.17 28.75 2.80
N GLN A 185 1.85 28.98 4.07
CA GLN A 185 2.33 30.13 4.83
C GLN A 185 3.86 30.22 4.90
N ALA A 186 4.54 29.06 5.02
CA ALA A 186 5.99 28.98 5.12
C ALA A 186 6.71 29.09 3.77
N CYS A 187 6.01 29.17 2.64
CA CYS A 187 6.66 29.21 1.34
C CYS A 187 7.16 30.64 1.02
N PRO A 188 8.48 30.90 0.99
CA PRO A 188 9.02 32.24 0.80
C PRO A 188 8.81 32.76 -0.65
N HIS A 189 8.40 31.90 -1.56
CA HIS A 189 8.23 32.22 -2.97
C HIS A 189 6.78 32.10 -3.45
N ASP A 190 5.80 31.91 -2.55
CA ASP A 190 4.39 31.66 -2.87
C ASP A 190 4.21 30.60 -3.97
N ALA A 191 5.06 29.59 -3.95
CA ALA A 191 5.02 28.49 -4.92
C ALA A 191 3.89 27.50 -4.64
N ILE A 192 3.26 27.56 -3.47
CA ILE A 192 2.16 26.70 -3.05
C ILE A 192 0.99 27.58 -2.68
N ARG A 193 -0.18 27.29 -3.22
CA ARG A 193 -1.43 28.02 -2.94
C ARG A 193 -2.58 27.04 -2.74
N ILE A 194 -3.64 27.49 -2.11
CA ILE A 194 -4.93 26.80 -2.09
C ILE A 194 -5.85 27.46 -3.13
N GLN A 195 -6.52 26.62 -3.90
CA GLN A 195 -7.55 27.03 -4.86
C GLN A 195 -8.82 26.21 -4.65
N THR A 196 -9.92 26.70 -5.16
CA THR A 196 -11.17 25.95 -5.29
C THR A 196 -11.27 25.39 -6.71
N ILE A 197 -11.60 24.11 -6.82
CA ILE A 197 -11.79 23.44 -8.11
C ILE A 197 -13.16 22.79 -8.19
N ASN A 198 -13.75 22.78 -9.37
CA ASN A 198 -14.99 22.06 -9.64
C ASN A 198 -14.65 20.58 -9.96
N GLN A 199 -15.27 19.63 -9.22
CA GLN A 199 -14.99 18.20 -9.30
C GLN A 199 -15.44 17.60 -10.64
N ASP A 200 -16.59 18.01 -11.16
CA ASP A 200 -17.13 17.51 -12.44
C ASP A 200 -16.26 17.97 -13.61
N ARG A 201 -15.88 19.25 -13.60
CA ARG A 201 -14.97 19.81 -14.61
C ARG A 201 -13.62 19.08 -14.59
N LEU A 202 -13.04 18.86 -13.42
CA LEU A 202 -11.78 18.12 -13.28
C LEU A 202 -11.94 16.69 -13.81
N SER A 203 -13.01 15.99 -13.43
CA SER A 203 -13.29 14.62 -13.86
C SER A 203 -13.44 14.54 -15.38
N HIS A 204 -14.11 15.52 -15.98
CA HIS A 204 -14.29 15.61 -17.43
C HIS A 204 -12.97 15.91 -18.15
N GLU A 205 -12.18 16.86 -17.66
CA GLU A 205 -10.85 17.18 -18.21
C GLU A 205 -9.90 15.96 -18.14
N LEU A 206 -9.90 15.25 -17.02
CA LEU A 206 -9.12 14.04 -16.86
C LEU A 206 -9.62 12.89 -17.75
N ALA A 207 -10.92 12.79 -18.00
CA ALA A 207 -11.49 11.82 -18.93
C ALA A 207 -11.13 12.11 -20.38
N GLN A 208 -11.10 13.37 -20.79
CA GLN A 208 -10.70 13.78 -22.14
C GLN A 208 -9.22 13.56 -22.42
N ARG A 209 -8.38 13.68 -21.40
CA ARG A 209 -6.94 13.42 -21.49
C ARG A 209 -6.57 11.91 -21.58
N ARG A 210 -7.52 11.04 -21.87
CA ARG A 210 -7.39 9.56 -21.83
C ARG A 210 -6.31 8.94 -22.71
N PHE A 211 -5.66 9.69 -23.58
CA PHE A 211 -4.64 9.18 -24.50
C PHE A 211 -3.24 9.68 -24.13
N LYS A 212 -2.41 8.75 -23.61
CA LYS A 212 -0.99 8.88 -23.25
C LYS A 212 -0.70 9.90 -22.12
N ASP A 213 -0.33 9.39 -20.97
CA ASP A 213 0.23 10.10 -19.81
C ASP A 213 -0.69 11.12 -19.13
N ASN A 214 -1.84 10.66 -18.67
CA ASN A 214 -2.79 11.42 -17.84
C ASN A 214 -2.24 11.65 -16.41
N ALA A 215 -0.98 12.03 -16.29
CA ALA A 215 -0.32 12.26 -15.04
C ALA A 215 -0.39 13.74 -14.65
N ILE A 216 -0.51 14.03 -13.35
CA ILE A 216 -0.48 15.40 -12.83
C ILE A 216 0.88 16.07 -13.01
N TYR A 217 1.92 15.26 -13.11
CA TYR A 217 3.29 15.66 -13.41
C TYR A 217 4.02 14.52 -14.13
N PRO A 218 5.12 14.79 -14.84
CA PRO A 218 5.90 13.75 -15.51
C PRO A 218 6.36 12.65 -14.56
N GLY A 219 6.14 11.39 -14.95
CA GLY A 219 6.47 10.23 -14.12
C GLY A 219 5.48 9.92 -13.00
N ALA A 220 4.45 10.74 -12.78
CA ALA A 220 3.37 10.41 -11.85
C ALA A 220 2.49 9.29 -12.41
N PRO A 221 1.82 8.54 -11.53
CA PRO A 221 0.79 7.59 -11.94
C PRO A 221 -0.37 8.27 -12.68
N SER A 222 -1.11 7.48 -13.46
CA SER A 222 -2.27 7.99 -14.19
C SER A 222 -3.31 8.61 -13.26
N SER A 223 -3.72 9.84 -13.56
CA SER A 223 -4.76 10.56 -12.83
C SER A 223 -6.14 9.89 -12.91
N ALA A 224 -6.36 9.01 -13.89
CA ALA A 224 -7.60 8.27 -14.03
C ALA A 224 -7.88 7.31 -12.85
N ILE A 225 -6.86 6.95 -12.06
CA ILE A 225 -6.99 6.04 -10.92
C ILE A 225 -7.74 6.71 -9.76
N THR A 226 -7.35 7.96 -9.43
CA THR A 226 -7.83 8.62 -8.20
C THR A 226 -8.40 10.00 -8.42
N GLN A 227 -8.24 10.57 -9.61
CA GLN A 227 -8.63 11.96 -9.93
C GLN A 227 -8.04 12.95 -8.90
N PRO A 228 -6.70 13.14 -8.88
CA PRO A 228 -6.04 14.05 -7.94
C PRO A 228 -6.43 15.48 -8.20
N SER A 229 -6.71 16.25 -7.13
CA SER A 229 -7.16 17.65 -7.25
C SER A 229 -6.02 18.65 -7.39
N THR A 230 -4.78 18.28 -6.98
CA THR A 230 -3.63 19.18 -7.07
C THR A 230 -3.29 19.51 -8.51
N SER A 231 -3.07 20.81 -8.81
CA SER A 231 -2.55 21.29 -10.09
C SER A 231 -1.09 21.71 -9.98
N TYR A 232 -0.33 21.47 -11.05
CA TYR A 232 1.06 21.90 -11.18
C TYR A 232 1.15 22.86 -12.37
N LEU A 233 1.61 24.08 -12.11
CA LEU A 233 1.75 25.13 -13.11
C LEU A 233 3.22 25.30 -13.48
N SER A 234 3.49 25.53 -14.77
CA SER A 234 4.78 25.95 -15.28
C SER A 234 4.59 26.79 -16.54
N LYS A 235 5.39 27.85 -16.68
CA LYS A 235 5.48 28.64 -17.90
C LYS A 235 6.32 27.96 -18.97
N ARG A 236 7.13 26.98 -18.57
CA ARG A 236 8.00 26.22 -19.47
C ARG A 236 7.22 25.04 -20.04
N SER A 237 7.44 24.75 -21.31
CA SER A 237 6.93 23.54 -21.92
C SER A 237 7.57 22.35 -21.20
N LEU A 238 6.78 21.65 -20.40
CA LEU A 238 7.19 20.41 -19.77
C LEU A 238 7.12 19.30 -20.83
N ASP A 239 8.12 19.26 -21.74
CA ASP A 239 8.15 18.25 -22.78
C ASP A 239 8.35 16.87 -22.16
N LYS A 240 7.40 15.97 -22.44
CA LYS A 240 7.19 14.71 -21.71
C LYS A 240 8.18 13.60 -22.07
N THR A 241 9.08 13.81 -23.00
CA THR A 241 9.83 12.72 -23.62
C THR A 241 11.10 12.28 -22.88
N HIS A 242 11.67 13.10 -22.00
CA HIS A 242 12.99 12.85 -21.40
C HIS A 242 13.09 13.20 -19.91
N TRP A 243 12.05 12.86 -19.11
CA TRP A 243 12.09 13.12 -17.68
C TRP A 243 12.61 11.92 -16.89
N THR A 244 13.64 12.13 -16.10
CA THR A 244 14.04 11.21 -15.05
C THR A 244 13.83 11.87 -13.70
N THR A 245 13.11 11.21 -12.82
CA THR A 245 13.07 11.61 -11.41
C THR A 245 14.40 11.19 -10.77
N TYR A 246 15.00 12.06 -9.96
CA TYR A 246 16.02 11.60 -9.02
C TYR A 246 15.37 10.58 -8.10
N GLN A 247 15.60 9.33 -8.40
CA GLN A 247 15.27 8.25 -7.48
C GLN A 247 16.36 8.30 -6.41
N ALA A 248 16.00 8.83 -5.23
CA ALA A 248 16.77 8.56 -4.04
C ALA A 248 17.04 7.05 -3.99
N PRO A 249 18.23 6.60 -3.55
CA PRO A 249 18.52 5.17 -3.45
C PRO A 249 17.33 4.52 -2.74
N VAL A 250 16.71 3.55 -3.42
CA VAL A 250 15.52 2.87 -2.94
C VAL A 250 15.93 2.22 -1.62
N SER A 251 15.47 2.77 -0.50
CA SER A 251 15.60 2.09 0.78
C SER A 251 14.81 0.79 0.67
N GLU A 252 15.45 -0.34 0.92
CA GLU A 252 14.77 -1.62 0.96
C GLU A 252 13.63 -1.53 1.98
N ALA A 253 12.40 -1.82 1.53
CA ALA A 253 11.27 -1.87 2.43
C ALA A 253 11.49 -3.00 3.45
N LYS A 254 11.23 -2.73 4.71
CA LYS A 254 11.30 -3.76 5.76
C LYS A 254 10.34 -4.90 5.39
N PRO A 255 10.78 -6.16 5.39
CA PRO A 255 9.91 -7.28 5.05
C PRO A 255 8.86 -7.48 6.15
N HIS A 256 7.60 -7.51 5.77
CA HIS A 256 6.47 -7.82 6.66
C HIS A 256 6.34 -9.36 6.81
N TRP A 257 7.22 -9.98 7.61
CA TRP A 257 7.26 -11.43 7.80
C TRP A 257 5.91 -12.06 8.15
N PRO A 258 5.08 -11.47 9.06
CA PRO A 258 3.78 -12.05 9.38
C PRO A 258 2.84 -12.11 8.16
N LEU A 259 2.88 -11.12 7.27
CA LEU A 259 2.07 -11.10 6.06
C LEU A 259 2.59 -12.13 5.03
N ILE A 260 3.90 -12.28 4.91
CA ILE A 260 4.51 -13.30 4.05
C ILE A 260 4.11 -14.70 4.54
N ALA A 261 4.20 -14.95 5.86
CA ALA A 261 3.78 -16.20 6.47
C ALA A 261 2.29 -16.47 6.24
N MET A 262 1.43 -15.48 6.46
CA MET A 262 -0.01 -15.57 6.16
C MET A 262 -0.25 -16.03 4.72
N LEU A 263 0.28 -15.30 3.74
CA LEU A 263 0.02 -15.56 2.32
C LEU A 263 0.56 -16.92 1.87
N THR A 264 1.72 -17.34 2.37
CA THR A 264 2.33 -18.62 1.97
C THR A 264 1.67 -19.80 2.66
N MET A 265 1.49 -19.74 3.98
CA MET A 265 1.00 -20.86 4.77
C MET A 265 -0.50 -21.11 4.56
N THR A 266 -1.32 -20.07 4.41
CA THR A 266 -2.76 -20.27 4.13
C THR A 266 -2.96 -20.93 2.77
N GLN A 267 -2.24 -20.51 1.74
CA GLN A 267 -2.36 -21.08 0.41
C GLN A 267 -1.77 -22.48 0.33
N TRP A 268 -0.64 -22.71 0.98
CA TRP A 268 -0.02 -24.03 1.03
C TRP A 268 -0.88 -25.02 1.80
N GLY A 269 -1.33 -24.66 3.01
CA GLY A 269 -2.22 -25.49 3.82
C GLY A 269 -3.54 -25.81 3.10
N LEU A 270 -4.14 -24.81 2.42
CA LEU A 270 -5.31 -25.04 1.57
C LEU A 270 -5.01 -26.06 0.47
N GLY A 271 -3.88 -25.96 -0.20
CA GLY A 271 -3.48 -26.91 -1.23
C GLY A 271 -3.36 -28.34 -0.70
N MET A 272 -2.76 -28.50 0.48
CA MET A 272 -2.69 -29.82 1.14
C MET A 272 -4.06 -30.42 1.45
N MET A 273 -5.01 -29.59 1.88
CA MET A 273 -6.38 -30.05 2.17
C MET A 273 -7.15 -30.37 0.88
N LEU A 274 -6.96 -29.58 -0.19
CA LEU A 274 -7.60 -29.84 -1.48
C LEU A 274 -7.14 -31.15 -2.12
N SER A 275 -5.93 -31.62 -1.82
CA SER A 275 -5.43 -32.90 -2.34
C SER A 275 -6.31 -34.09 -1.95
N HIS A 276 -6.94 -34.03 -0.76
CA HIS A 276 -7.88 -35.05 -0.29
C HIS A 276 -9.09 -35.23 -1.22
N PHE A 277 -9.53 -34.15 -1.87
CA PHE A 277 -10.66 -34.18 -2.80
C PHE A 277 -10.27 -34.51 -4.24
N ILE A 278 -8.99 -34.40 -4.58
CA ILE A 278 -8.47 -34.66 -5.93
C ILE A 278 -7.92 -36.09 -6.04
N GLY A 279 -7.61 -36.73 -4.90
CA GLY A 279 -7.12 -38.11 -4.84
C GLY A 279 -8.19 -39.11 -5.28
N PHE A 280 -7.83 -39.98 -6.21
CA PHE A 280 -8.72 -40.92 -6.91
C PHE A 280 -9.22 -42.09 -6.09
N ASP A 281 -8.86 -42.24 -4.81
CA ASP A 281 -9.26 -43.39 -4.02
C ASP A 281 -10.24 -42.99 -2.90
N ASN A 282 -11.53 -43.08 -3.22
CA ASN A 282 -12.65 -42.75 -2.33
C ASN A 282 -12.93 -43.76 -1.24
N ASN A 283 -12.20 -44.90 -1.16
CA ASN A 283 -12.64 -46.05 -0.35
C ASN A 283 -11.82 -46.38 0.89
N SER A 284 -10.70 -45.73 1.11
CA SER A 284 -9.92 -45.97 2.34
C SER A 284 -9.51 -44.65 3.01
N ILE A 285 -10.17 -44.32 4.13
CA ILE A 285 -9.68 -43.28 5.05
C ILE A 285 -8.43 -43.84 5.73
N SER A 286 -7.27 -43.67 5.10
CA SER A 286 -6.00 -44.08 5.71
C SER A 286 -5.63 -43.12 6.83
N THR A 287 -4.98 -43.62 7.88
CA THR A 287 -4.44 -42.75 8.96
C THR A 287 -3.53 -41.67 8.41
N VAL A 288 -2.80 -41.94 7.32
CA VAL A 288 -1.94 -40.97 6.64
C VAL A 288 -2.74 -39.86 6.00
N SER A 289 -3.91 -40.17 5.42
CA SER A 289 -4.82 -39.15 4.84
C SER A 289 -5.33 -38.17 5.91
N ILE A 290 -5.75 -38.70 7.08
CA ILE A 290 -6.20 -37.86 8.20
C ILE A 290 -5.07 -36.97 8.73
N LEU A 291 -3.87 -37.54 8.90
CA LEU A 291 -2.69 -36.79 9.36
C LEU A 291 -2.31 -35.68 8.36
N ASN A 292 -2.33 -35.98 7.07
CA ASN A 292 -2.04 -34.98 6.02
C ASN A 292 -3.06 -33.84 6.00
N HIS A 293 -4.36 -34.16 6.15
CA HIS A 293 -5.42 -33.18 6.26
C HIS A 293 -5.27 -32.31 7.51
N GLY A 294 -4.99 -32.93 8.67
CA GLY A 294 -4.72 -32.22 9.91
C GLY A 294 -3.50 -31.32 9.85
N LEU A 295 -2.41 -31.77 9.21
CA LEU A 295 -1.21 -30.97 8.98
C LEU A 295 -1.50 -29.76 8.06
N GLY A 296 -2.25 -29.98 6.99
CA GLY A 296 -2.68 -28.90 6.09
C GLY A 296 -3.49 -27.85 6.82
N LEU A 297 -4.46 -28.25 7.66
CA LEU A 297 -5.24 -27.36 8.48
C LEU A 297 -4.38 -26.61 9.51
N LEU A 298 -3.45 -27.30 10.17
CA LEU A 298 -2.53 -26.67 11.13
C LEU A 298 -1.69 -25.57 10.46
N ILE A 299 -1.12 -25.84 9.30
CA ILE A 299 -0.34 -24.87 8.53
C ILE A 299 -1.23 -23.68 8.14
N PHE A 300 -2.44 -23.95 7.65
CA PHE A 300 -3.42 -22.92 7.30
C PHE A 300 -3.76 -22.03 8.51
N MET A 301 -4.05 -22.61 9.67
CA MET A 301 -4.39 -21.87 10.88
C MET A 301 -3.22 -21.03 11.41
N ILE A 302 -1.99 -21.56 11.37
CA ILE A 302 -0.78 -20.78 11.72
C ILE A 302 -0.67 -19.55 10.79
N GLY A 303 -0.92 -19.72 9.48
CA GLY A 303 -0.95 -18.63 8.53
C GLY A 303 -1.99 -17.56 8.89
N LEU A 304 -3.21 -17.99 9.23
CA LEU A 304 -4.27 -17.06 9.66
C LEU A 304 -3.91 -16.30 10.94
N VAL A 305 -3.42 -16.98 11.95
CA VAL A 305 -3.00 -16.35 13.22
C VAL A 305 -1.88 -15.35 12.97
N SER A 306 -0.91 -15.70 12.09
CA SER A 306 0.18 -14.78 11.77
C SER A 306 -0.31 -13.47 11.15
N SER A 307 -1.47 -13.47 10.47
CA SER A 307 -2.05 -12.24 9.92
C SER A 307 -2.36 -11.17 10.97
N SER A 308 -2.60 -11.57 12.21
CA SER A 308 -2.89 -10.63 13.30
C SER A 308 -1.66 -9.85 13.76
N PHE A 309 -0.47 -10.39 13.54
CA PHE A 309 0.79 -9.79 14.00
C PHE A 309 1.31 -8.67 13.07
N HIS A 310 0.74 -8.51 11.88
CA HIS A 310 1.11 -7.38 11.03
C HIS A 310 0.23 -6.14 11.26
N LEU A 311 -0.81 -6.25 12.05
CA LEU A 311 -1.71 -5.14 12.37
C LEU A 311 -1.12 -4.28 13.50
N GLY A 312 -1.08 -2.97 13.31
CA GLY A 312 -0.67 -2.05 14.37
C GLY A 312 -1.66 -1.98 15.55
N GLN A 313 -2.96 -2.20 15.27
CA GLN A 313 -4.05 -2.13 16.26
C GLN A 313 -4.99 -3.35 16.13
N PRO A 314 -4.53 -4.59 16.46
CA PRO A 314 -5.29 -5.81 16.20
C PRO A 314 -6.62 -5.88 16.96
N ARG A 315 -6.74 -5.21 18.11
CA ARG A 315 -7.99 -5.17 18.90
C ARG A 315 -9.14 -4.49 18.15
N LYS A 316 -8.86 -3.65 17.17
CA LYS A 316 -9.84 -2.96 16.34
C LYS A 316 -10.20 -3.72 15.07
N ALA A 317 -9.58 -4.87 14.82
CA ALA A 317 -9.71 -5.64 13.57
C ALA A 317 -11.16 -6.06 13.28
N TRP A 318 -12.00 -6.25 14.29
CA TRP A 318 -13.43 -6.57 14.11
C TRP A 318 -14.19 -5.56 13.24
N ARG A 319 -13.67 -4.32 13.09
CA ARG A 319 -14.28 -3.27 12.25
C ARG A 319 -14.18 -3.56 10.75
N PHE A 320 -13.47 -4.60 10.32
CA PHE A 320 -13.32 -4.94 8.89
C PHE A 320 -14.68 -5.12 8.17
N PHE A 321 -15.75 -5.43 8.89
CA PHE A 321 -17.11 -5.53 8.33
C PHE A 321 -17.58 -4.22 7.68
N LEU A 322 -17.08 -3.06 8.12
CA LEU A 322 -17.45 -1.75 7.58
C LEU A 322 -17.00 -1.58 6.13
N GLY A 323 -15.88 -2.21 5.76
CA GLY A 323 -15.28 -2.11 4.44
C GLY A 323 -15.76 -3.13 3.41
N LEU A 324 -16.64 -4.07 3.75
CA LEU A 324 -17.02 -5.20 2.87
C LEU A 324 -17.50 -4.79 1.48
N LYS A 325 -18.19 -3.65 1.35
CA LYS A 325 -18.70 -3.18 0.05
C LYS A 325 -17.60 -2.62 -0.85
N LYS A 326 -16.51 -2.10 -0.29
CA LYS A 326 -15.47 -1.34 -1.03
C LYS A 326 -14.11 -2.02 -1.02
N SER A 327 -13.67 -2.57 0.12
CA SER A 327 -12.32 -3.08 0.34
C SER A 327 -12.19 -4.58 0.04
N TRP A 328 -11.25 -4.94 -0.82
CA TRP A 328 -10.91 -6.34 -1.06
C TRP A 328 -10.28 -7.00 0.17
N LEU A 329 -9.55 -6.24 0.99
CA LEU A 329 -9.00 -6.77 2.25
C LEU A 329 -10.10 -7.23 3.22
N SER A 330 -11.21 -6.49 3.32
CA SER A 330 -12.37 -6.94 4.11
C SER A 330 -12.98 -8.23 3.60
N ARG A 331 -13.10 -8.35 2.27
CA ARG A 331 -13.61 -9.56 1.62
C ARG A 331 -12.69 -10.75 1.82
N GLU A 332 -11.36 -10.52 1.79
CA GLU A 332 -10.36 -11.54 2.08
C GLU A 332 -10.51 -12.07 3.50
N ILE A 333 -10.56 -11.18 4.50
CA ILE A 333 -10.71 -11.56 5.90
C ILE A 333 -11.97 -12.41 6.10
N LEU A 334 -13.10 -12.00 5.51
CA LEU A 334 -14.36 -12.75 5.59
C LEU A 334 -14.23 -14.13 4.90
N ALA A 335 -13.66 -14.16 3.69
CA ALA A 335 -13.53 -15.39 2.90
C ALA A 335 -12.65 -16.43 3.60
N PHE A 336 -11.48 -16.01 4.13
CA PHE A 336 -10.59 -16.91 4.87
C PHE A 336 -11.17 -17.33 6.21
N SER A 337 -11.92 -16.47 6.92
CA SER A 337 -12.60 -16.83 8.17
C SER A 337 -13.69 -17.88 7.93
N LEU A 338 -14.48 -17.69 6.87
CA LEU A 338 -15.51 -18.67 6.49
C LEU A 338 -14.88 -19.99 6.04
N LEU A 339 -13.81 -19.92 5.24
CA LEU A 339 -13.06 -21.08 4.82
C LEU A 339 -12.49 -21.86 6.02
N ALA A 340 -11.89 -21.15 7.00
CA ALA A 340 -11.37 -21.78 8.22
C ALA A 340 -12.45 -22.58 8.95
N PHE A 341 -13.65 -22.00 9.09
CA PHE A 341 -14.79 -22.67 9.70
C PHE A 341 -15.20 -23.94 8.94
N VAL A 342 -15.29 -23.86 7.61
CA VAL A 342 -15.63 -25.01 6.75
C VAL A 342 -14.56 -26.10 6.82
N LEU A 343 -13.27 -25.74 6.83
CA LEU A 343 -12.17 -26.70 6.92
C LEU A 343 -12.13 -27.40 8.29
N LEU A 344 -12.44 -26.68 9.38
CA LEU A 344 -12.57 -27.28 10.71
C LEU A 344 -13.76 -28.25 10.77
N ALA A 345 -14.89 -27.87 10.19
CA ALA A 345 -16.06 -28.74 10.10
C ALA A 345 -15.80 -29.97 9.25
N ASP A 346 -15.02 -29.83 8.16
CA ASP A 346 -14.61 -30.92 7.29
C ASP A 346 -13.70 -31.92 8.01
N LEU A 347 -12.70 -31.44 8.75
CA LEU A 347 -11.86 -32.30 9.57
C LEU A 347 -12.65 -33.00 10.69
N SER A 348 -13.57 -32.29 11.36
CA SER A 348 -14.41 -32.88 12.42
C SER A 348 -15.30 -34.00 11.89
N HIS A 349 -15.76 -33.88 10.65
CA HIS A 349 -16.56 -34.91 10.01
C HIS A 349 -15.78 -36.23 9.79
N GLN A 350 -14.46 -36.18 9.65
CA GLN A 350 -13.64 -37.41 9.52
C GLN A 350 -13.61 -38.25 10.82
N PHE A 351 -13.73 -37.61 11.98
CA PHE A 351 -13.79 -38.27 13.27
C PHE A 351 -15.21 -38.67 13.69
N PHE A 352 -16.17 -37.78 13.37
CA PHE A 352 -17.59 -37.94 13.71
C PHE A 352 -18.43 -37.71 12.45
N PRO A 353 -18.76 -38.80 11.68
CA PRO A 353 -19.52 -38.65 10.44
C PRO A 353 -20.95 -38.13 10.68
N TRP A 354 -21.13 -36.83 10.60
CA TRP A 354 -22.41 -36.16 10.80
C TRP A 354 -23.09 -35.72 9.49
N ILE A 355 -22.36 -35.80 8.36
CA ILE A 355 -22.89 -35.54 7.01
C ILE A 355 -23.16 -36.88 6.32
N PRO A 356 -24.38 -37.13 5.80
CA PRO A 356 -24.67 -38.33 5.01
C PRO A 356 -23.72 -38.47 3.81
N SER A 357 -23.37 -39.71 3.47
CA SER A 357 -22.43 -40.01 2.36
C SER A 357 -22.89 -39.45 1.01
N THR A 358 -24.20 -39.27 0.82
CA THR A 358 -24.79 -38.67 -0.37
C THR A 358 -24.32 -37.23 -0.63
N PHE A 359 -23.83 -36.51 0.39
CA PHE A 359 -23.35 -35.14 0.29
C PHE A 359 -21.81 -35.01 0.19
N HIS A 360 -21.07 -36.11 0.05
CA HIS A 360 -19.61 -36.04 -0.03
C HIS A 360 -19.13 -35.19 -1.21
N ALA A 361 -19.72 -35.37 -2.38
CA ALA A 361 -19.37 -34.58 -3.56
C ALA A 361 -19.68 -33.07 -3.35
N ALA A 362 -20.83 -32.77 -2.76
CA ALA A 362 -21.21 -31.37 -2.46
C ALA A 362 -20.22 -30.71 -1.47
N ARG A 363 -19.77 -31.43 -0.45
CA ARG A 363 -18.77 -30.97 0.50
C ARG A 363 -17.44 -30.60 -0.19
N ALA A 364 -16.96 -31.48 -1.09
CA ALA A 364 -15.75 -31.22 -1.87
C ALA A 364 -15.88 -29.94 -2.72
N TRP A 365 -17.02 -29.75 -3.39
CA TRP A 365 -17.27 -28.55 -4.16
C TRP A 365 -17.35 -27.28 -3.32
N VAL A 366 -17.90 -27.35 -2.11
CA VAL A 366 -17.94 -26.23 -1.16
C VAL A 366 -16.53 -25.84 -0.74
N VAL A 367 -15.69 -26.78 -0.33
CA VAL A 367 -14.29 -26.51 0.07
C VAL A 367 -13.49 -25.94 -1.12
N LEU A 368 -13.64 -26.55 -2.30
CA LEU A 368 -12.94 -26.11 -3.51
C LEU A 368 -13.34 -24.68 -3.89
N SER A 369 -14.65 -24.39 -3.99
CA SER A 369 -15.14 -23.08 -4.44
C SER A 369 -14.81 -21.99 -3.45
N LEU A 370 -14.97 -22.22 -2.13
CA LEU A 370 -14.59 -21.25 -1.10
C LEU A 370 -13.08 -21.06 -1.03
N GLY A 371 -12.29 -22.14 -1.15
CA GLY A 371 -10.84 -22.06 -1.14
C GLY A 371 -10.28 -21.26 -2.32
N LEU A 372 -10.72 -21.58 -3.53
CA LEU A 372 -10.31 -20.82 -4.72
C LEU A 372 -10.80 -19.38 -4.66
N GLY A 373 -12.03 -19.16 -4.16
CA GLY A 373 -12.59 -17.83 -3.94
C GLY A 373 -11.77 -17.01 -2.94
N ALA A 374 -11.36 -17.59 -1.81
CA ALA A 374 -10.52 -16.94 -0.82
C ALA A 374 -9.16 -16.53 -1.40
N VAL A 375 -8.49 -17.42 -2.14
CA VAL A 375 -7.23 -17.09 -2.84
C VAL A 375 -7.44 -15.99 -3.88
N LEU A 376 -8.58 -16.01 -4.58
CA LEU A 376 -8.91 -14.96 -5.55
C LEU A 376 -9.06 -13.59 -4.87
N THR A 377 -9.65 -13.52 -3.67
CA THR A 377 -9.71 -12.24 -2.93
C THR A 377 -8.32 -11.70 -2.60
N SER A 378 -7.37 -12.55 -2.21
CA SER A 378 -5.97 -12.15 -2.02
C SER A 378 -5.33 -11.63 -3.31
N VAL A 379 -5.59 -12.27 -4.45
CA VAL A 379 -5.12 -11.78 -5.77
C VAL A 379 -5.68 -10.39 -6.06
N MET A 380 -6.95 -10.17 -5.75
CA MET A 380 -7.64 -8.90 -6.02
C MET A 380 -7.13 -7.75 -5.15
N ILE A 381 -6.68 -7.99 -3.91
CA ILE A 381 -6.03 -6.97 -3.06
C ILE A 381 -4.85 -6.33 -3.80
N TYR A 382 -3.98 -7.15 -4.38
CA TYR A 382 -2.80 -6.66 -5.10
C TYR A 382 -3.15 -6.06 -6.45
N HIS A 383 -4.04 -6.71 -7.20
CA HIS A 383 -4.49 -6.23 -8.50
C HIS A 383 -5.11 -4.83 -8.42
N ASP A 384 -5.93 -4.60 -7.42
CA ASP A 384 -6.67 -3.36 -7.15
C ASP A 384 -5.76 -2.16 -6.78
N THR A 385 -4.47 -2.40 -6.52
CA THR A 385 -3.47 -1.33 -6.32
C THR A 385 -3.02 -0.67 -7.63
N HIS A 386 -3.41 -1.22 -8.78
CA HIS A 386 -3.03 -0.77 -10.13
C HIS A 386 -1.51 -0.72 -10.40
N ARG A 387 -0.69 -1.40 -9.58
CA ARG A 387 0.76 -1.47 -9.77
C ARG A 387 1.11 -2.50 -10.84
N SER A 388 1.99 -2.14 -11.79
CA SER A 388 2.37 -2.99 -12.92
C SER A 388 2.96 -4.35 -12.53
N SER A 389 3.64 -4.42 -11.36
CA SER A 389 4.18 -5.66 -10.80
C SER A 389 3.12 -6.60 -10.25
N TRP A 390 1.92 -6.10 -9.95
CA TRP A 390 0.82 -6.81 -9.28
C TRP A 390 -0.42 -6.98 -10.16
N LEU A 391 -0.25 -6.93 -11.47
CA LEU A 391 -1.33 -7.22 -12.42
C LEU A 391 -1.87 -8.64 -12.20
N PHE A 392 -3.17 -8.82 -12.44
CA PHE A 392 -3.92 -10.04 -12.16
C PHE A 392 -3.20 -11.32 -12.62
N PRO A 393 -2.74 -11.49 -13.87
CA PRO A 393 -2.12 -12.75 -14.29
C PRO A 393 -0.85 -13.10 -13.50
N ARG A 394 -0.05 -12.08 -13.13
CA ARG A 394 1.19 -12.27 -12.39
C ARG A 394 0.95 -12.65 -10.93
N THR A 395 0.01 -11.98 -10.30
CA THR A 395 -0.35 -12.23 -8.89
C THR A 395 -1.08 -13.56 -8.77
N ALA A 396 -2.03 -13.84 -9.66
CA ALA A 396 -2.75 -15.10 -9.69
C ALA A 396 -1.81 -16.29 -9.87
N SER A 397 -0.86 -16.22 -10.81
CA SER A 397 0.10 -17.32 -11.02
C SER A 397 0.96 -17.62 -9.79
N ARG A 398 1.30 -16.59 -9.00
CA ARG A 398 2.07 -16.77 -7.75
C ARG A 398 1.24 -17.44 -6.67
N PHE A 399 0.02 -16.99 -6.45
CA PHE A 399 -0.83 -17.44 -5.36
C PHE A 399 -1.38 -18.85 -5.64
N PHE A 400 -1.99 -19.06 -6.79
CA PHE A 400 -2.44 -20.40 -7.18
C PHE A 400 -1.28 -21.39 -7.35
N GLY A 401 -0.09 -20.92 -7.75
CA GLY A 401 1.12 -21.74 -7.76
C GLY A 401 1.51 -22.24 -6.36
N THR A 402 1.28 -21.45 -5.31
CA THR A 402 1.51 -21.88 -3.92
C THR A 402 0.48 -22.91 -3.47
N VAL A 403 -0.79 -22.79 -3.89
CA VAL A 403 -1.82 -23.82 -3.67
C VAL A 403 -1.42 -25.13 -4.35
N LEU A 404 -0.96 -25.10 -5.61
CA LEU A 404 -0.50 -26.26 -6.34
C LEU A 404 0.71 -26.94 -5.65
N MET A 405 1.63 -26.16 -5.08
CA MET A 405 2.73 -26.72 -4.26
C MET A 405 2.21 -27.44 -3.02
N GLY A 406 1.13 -26.94 -2.40
CA GLY A 406 0.47 -27.62 -1.28
C GLY A 406 -0.14 -28.95 -1.69
N ILE A 407 -0.86 -29.01 -2.80
CA ILE A 407 -1.40 -30.26 -3.36
C ILE A 407 -0.28 -31.25 -3.63
N PHE A 408 0.81 -30.80 -4.23
CA PHE A 408 1.96 -31.65 -4.50
C PHE A 408 2.59 -32.21 -3.22
N THR A 409 2.83 -31.35 -2.20
CA THR A 409 3.40 -31.80 -0.92
C THR A 409 2.53 -32.87 -0.25
N ALA A 410 1.21 -32.68 -0.29
CA ALA A 410 0.27 -33.64 0.27
C ALA A 410 0.33 -35.01 -0.45
N ASN A 411 0.34 -34.97 -1.78
CA ASN A 411 0.42 -36.20 -2.57
C ASN A 411 1.74 -36.94 -2.32
N MET A 412 2.85 -36.22 -2.19
CA MET A 412 4.14 -36.82 -1.80
C MET A 412 4.04 -37.53 -0.44
N LEU A 413 3.49 -36.86 0.57
CA LEU A 413 3.33 -37.47 1.91
C LEU A 413 2.42 -38.70 1.91
N LEU A 414 1.34 -38.65 1.10
CA LEU A 414 0.43 -39.79 0.97
C LEU A 414 1.12 -41.02 0.34
N ASN A 415 1.88 -40.77 -0.74
CA ASN A 415 2.58 -41.85 -1.44
C ASN A 415 3.70 -42.49 -0.59
N PHE A 416 4.47 -41.67 0.15
CA PHE A 416 5.47 -42.18 1.09
C PHE A 416 4.84 -43.00 2.25
N GLY A 417 3.66 -42.58 2.72
CA GLY A 417 2.95 -43.28 3.80
C GLY A 417 2.27 -44.56 3.35
N ALA A 418 1.98 -44.74 2.06
CA ALA A 418 1.34 -45.94 1.51
C ALA A 418 2.32 -47.09 1.18
N GLY A 419 3.64 -46.87 1.28
CA GLY A 419 4.66 -47.92 1.23
C GLY A 419 5.14 -48.33 -0.17
N GLU A 420 4.47 -48.00 -1.24
CA GLU A 420 4.95 -48.24 -2.62
C GLU A 420 4.46 -47.13 -3.59
N PRO A 421 5.23 -46.08 -3.74
CA PRO A 421 4.95 -45.15 -4.84
C PRO A 421 5.38 -45.78 -6.17
N SER A 422 4.50 -45.83 -7.16
CA SER A 422 4.93 -46.20 -8.50
C SER A 422 5.94 -45.17 -9.00
N SER A 423 7.10 -45.62 -9.45
CA SER A 423 8.20 -44.76 -9.92
C SER A 423 7.78 -43.79 -11.02
N GLY A 424 6.72 -44.10 -11.78
CA GLY A 424 6.18 -43.22 -12.82
C GLY A 424 5.36 -42.02 -12.29
N GLU A 425 4.64 -42.18 -11.18
CA GLU A 425 3.85 -41.09 -10.58
C GLU A 425 4.73 -40.07 -9.85
N ILE A 426 5.75 -40.55 -9.13
CA ILE A 426 6.76 -39.68 -8.48
C ILE A 426 7.51 -38.90 -9.54
N LEU A 427 7.91 -39.50 -10.64
CA LEU A 427 8.62 -38.86 -11.71
C LEU A 427 7.76 -37.80 -12.41
N SER A 428 6.50 -38.08 -12.71
CA SER A 428 5.60 -37.14 -13.36
C SER A 428 5.27 -35.94 -12.49
N LEU A 429 5.00 -36.15 -11.19
CA LEU A 429 4.78 -35.09 -10.21
C LEU A 429 6.06 -34.28 -9.95
N GLY A 430 7.20 -34.93 -9.87
CA GLY A 430 8.51 -34.29 -9.75
C GLY A 430 8.82 -33.38 -10.93
N ILE A 431 8.57 -33.85 -12.15
CA ILE A 431 8.74 -33.06 -13.39
C ILE A 431 7.81 -31.84 -13.40
N ILE A 432 6.52 -32.00 -13.05
CA ILE A 432 5.55 -30.90 -13.01
C ILE A 432 6.02 -29.84 -11.99
N THR A 433 6.51 -30.24 -10.83
CA THR A 433 7.01 -29.30 -9.80
C THR A 433 8.28 -28.60 -10.24
N CYS A 434 9.21 -29.31 -10.85
CA CYS A 434 10.43 -28.71 -11.41
C CYS A 434 10.10 -27.74 -12.55
N VAL A 435 9.14 -28.06 -13.41
CA VAL A 435 8.70 -27.18 -14.49
C VAL A 435 8.00 -25.93 -13.95
N LEU A 436 7.06 -26.07 -13.02
CA LEU A 436 6.34 -24.95 -12.43
C LEU A 436 7.30 -24.08 -11.57
N GLY A 437 8.16 -24.71 -10.77
CA GLY A 437 9.20 -24.05 -10.01
C GLY A 437 10.21 -23.32 -10.91
N GLY A 438 10.65 -23.97 -11.98
CA GLY A 438 11.53 -23.38 -13.00
C GLY A 438 10.91 -22.19 -13.74
N MET A 439 9.64 -22.29 -14.11
CA MET A 439 8.90 -21.15 -14.70
C MET A 439 8.78 -19.98 -13.73
N LYS A 440 8.51 -20.25 -12.46
CA LYS A 440 8.45 -19.24 -11.38
C LYS A 440 9.83 -18.62 -11.14
N LEU A 441 10.89 -19.42 -11.12
CA LEU A 441 12.27 -18.96 -10.98
C LEU A 441 12.73 -18.12 -12.19
N LYS A 442 12.49 -18.58 -13.41
CA LYS A 442 12.81 -17.83 -14.63
C LYS A 442 12.14 -16.46 -14.65
N PHE A 443 10.90 -16.37 -14.18
CA PHE A 443 10.19 -15.11 -14.05
C PHE A 443 10.80 -14.20 -12.97
N CYS A 444 11.18 -14.73 -11.80
CA CYS A 444 11.86 -13.98 -10.74
C CYS A 444 13.25 -13.51 -11.19
N LEU A 445 14.00 -14.37 -11.89
CA LEU A 445 15.35 -14.07 -12.39
C LEU A 445 15.37 -13.04 -13.52
N SER A 446 14.33 -13.01 -14.37
CA SER A 446 14.26 -12.01 -15.45
C SER A 446 14.16 -10.57 -14.95
N LYS A 447 13.78 -10.37 -13.68
CA LYS A 447 13.56 -9.06 -13.05
C LYS A 447 14.48 -8.75 -11.85
N ALA A 448 15.35 -9.68 -11.46
CA ALA A 448 16.28 -9.43 -10.36
C ALA A 448 17.37 -8.43 -10.80
N PRO A 449 17.56 -7.31 -10.08
CA PRO A 449 18.50 -6.26 -10.47
C PRO A 449 19.97 -6.69 -10.35
N ASP A 450 20.27 -7.68 -9.50
CA ASP A 450 21.65 -8.04 -9.16
C ASP A 450 22.04 -9.48 -9.55
N LYS A 451 23.29 -9.64 -10.05
CA LYS A 451 23.90 -10.95 -10.34
C LYS A 451 23.96 -11.85 -9.11
N ILE A 452 24.15 -11.28 -7.90
CA ILE A 452 24.28 -12.01 -6.63
C ILE A 452 22.92 -12.62 -6.24
N VAL A 453 21.80 -11.88 -6.38
CA VAL A 453 20.46 -12.37 -6.12
C VAL A 453 20.09 -13.48 -7.10
N LYS A 454 20.47 -13.32 -8.38
CA LYS A 454 20.31 -14.38 -9.40
C LYS A 454 21.04 -15.66 -9.03
N SER A 455 22.28 -15.54 -8.55
CA SER A 455 23.11 -16.69 -8.15
C SER A 455 22.53 -17.43 -6.92
N ARG A 456 22.10 -16.69 -5.89
CA ARG A 456 21.48 -17.27 -4.69
C ARG A 456 20.17 -17.97 -4.99
N LEU A 457 19.31 -17.38 -5.81
CA LEU A 457 18.04 -18.00 -6.22
C LEU A 457 18.26 -19.27 -7.05
N ASN A 458 19.24 -19.26 -7.96
CA ASN A 458 19.62 -20.47 -8.72
C ASN A 458 20.16 -21.55 -7.82
N PHE A 459 20.94 -21.21 -6.79
CA PHE A 459 21.50 -22.17 -5.84
C PHE A 459 20.41 -22.84 -4.98
N VAL A 460 19.47 -22.03 -4.43
CA VAL A 460 18.35 -22.55 -3.62
C VAL A 460 17.44 -23.46 -4.46
N PHE A 461 17.18 -23.08 -5.72
CA PHE A 461 16.38 -23.91 -6.62
C PHE A 461 17.11 -25.21 -7.01
N GLY A 462 18.41 -25.11 -7.27
CA GLY A 462 19.25 -26.28 -7.57
C GLY A 462 19.30 -27.28 -6.43
N LEU A 463 19.38 -26.78 -5.17
CA LEU A 463 19.31 -27.65 -3.98
C LEU A 463 17.93 -28.32 -3.84
N GLY A 464 16.84 -27.59 -4.10
CA GLY A 464 15.49 -28.14 -4.08
C GLY A 464 15.28 -29.23 -5.14
N CYS A 465 15.76 -29.00 -6.36
CA CYS A 465 15.71 -30.00 -7.44
C CYS A 465 16.63 -31.21 -7.17
N MET A 466 17.82 -31.00 -6.62
CA MET A 466 18.72 -32.12 -6.22
C MET A 466 18.14 -32.94 -5.08
N GLY A 467 17.53 -32.28 -4.08
CA GLY A 467 16.84 -33.01 -3.01
C GLY A 467 15.70 -33.91 -3.53
N LEU A 468 14.99 -33.44 -4.56
CA LEU A 468 13.95 -34.22 -5.23
C LEU A 468 14.52 -35.40 -6.04
N LEU A 469 15.66 -35.20 -6.73
CA LEU A 469 16.34 -36.25 -7.51
C LEU A 469 16.98 -37.31 -6.63
N ILE A 470 17.39 -36.95 -5.41
CA ILE A 470 17.94 -37.94 -4.43
C ILE A 470 16.80 -38.73 -3.75
N ALA A 471 15.59 -38.16 -3.72
CA ALA A 471 14.40 -38.82 -3.14
C ALA A 471 13.66 -39.73 -4.17
N ILE A 472 14.00 -39.63 -5.45
CA ILE A 472 13.57 -40.54 -6.54
C ILE A 472 14.57 -41.69 -6.67
#